data_24164604eff7547226773d6c847f9d40
#
_entry.id   24164604eff7547226773d6c847f9d40
#
_cell.length_a   1.000
_cell.length_b   1.000
_cell.length_c   1.000
_cell.angle_alpha   90.00
_cell.angle_beta   90.00
_cell.angle_gamma   90.00
#
_symmetry.space_group_name_H-M   'P 1'
#
loop_
_entity.id
_entity.type
_entity.pdbx_description
1 polymer ?
#
loop_
_entity_poly.entity_id
_entity_poly.type
_entity_poly.pdbx_seq_one_letter_code
_entity_poly.pdbx_strand_id
1 'polypeptide(L)'
;MAPKAGYFTPLLHVMDVRRSIRFYELLGFDLIDLEGDPACPGWARMHCEGGAVMFLLAEEPFDPTKHALLTAMYAPDLPAFREHLLANGVAVPAITYPGYMPSGSLSLRDPDGYIIDIHHWSDAEHTAWLNNVEQKKKDGVLPSSRYSRTQLQSYPIRDTL
;
A
#
# COMPACT_ATOMS: atom_id res chain seq x y z
N MET A 1 2.23 23.19 22.34
CA MET A 1 2.26 21.83 21.70
C MET A 1 3.04 21.97 20.39
N ALA A 2 3.99 21.09 20.10
CA ALA A 2 4.74 21.16 18.85
C ALA A 2 3.81 20.91 17.65
N PRO A 3 3.97 21.66 16.51
CA PRO A 3 3.22 21.40 15.30
C PRO A 3 3.51 20.00 14.78
N LYS A 4 2.49 19.35 14.18
CA LYS A 4 2.58 17.98 13.65
C LYS A 4 2.22 17.99 12.18
N ALA A 5 2.94 17.19 11.37
CA ALA A 5 2.55 16.94 9.98
C ALA A 5 1.16 16.27 9.93
N GLY A 6 0.33 16.67 8.97
CA GLY A 6 -1.03 16.20 8.83
C GLY A 6 -1.18 14.99 7.92
N TYR A 7 -0.57 15.05 6.75
CA TYR A 7 -0.74 14.05 5.69
C TYR A 7 0.62 13.58 5.16
N PHE A 8 0.73 12.29 4.93
CA PHE A 8 1.92 11.67 4.35
C PHE A 8 1.51 10.82 3.14
N THR A 9 2.19 11.01 2.03
CA THR A 9 2.00 10.22 0.81
C THR A 9 3.37 9.96 0.17
N PRO A 10 3.70 8.73 -0.18
CA PRO A 10 4.90 8.44 -0.96
C PRO A 10 4.81 9.09 -2.34
N LEU A 11 5.92 9.67 -2.80
CA LEU A 11 6.12 10.15 -4.16
C LEU A 11 7.20 9.29 -4.80
N LEU A 12 6.84 8.55 -5.84
CA LEU A 12 7.71 7.65 -6.56
C LEU A 12 8.18 8.29 -7.86
N HIS A 13 9.48 8.29 -8.11
CA HIS A 13 10.01 8.59 -9.43
C HIS A 13 9.75 7.40 -10.35
N VAL A 14 9.16 7.64 -11.53
CA VAL A 14 8.79 6.60 -12.49
C VAL A 14 9.25 6.98 -13.89
N MET A 15 9.53 5.99 -14.73
CA MET A 15 9.96 6.23 -16.11
C MET A 15 8.81 6.57 -17.06
N ASP A 16 7.57 6.24 -16.68
CA ASP A 16 6.36 6.51 -17.44
C ASP A 16 5.16 6.58 -16.49
N VAL A 17 4.70 7.80 -16.21
CA VAL A 17 3.58 8.05 -15.29
C VAL A 17 2.30 7.37 -15.75
N ARG A 18 2.02 7.33 -17.07
CA ARG A 18 0.84 6.62 -17.60
C ARG A 18 0.89 5.12 -17.38
N ARG A 19 2.06 4.52 -17.54
CA ARG A 19 2.27 3.10 -17.27
C ARG A 19 2.01 2.79 -15.80
N SER A 20 2.52 3.64 -14.91
CA SER A 20 2.30 3.49 -13.47
C SER A 20 0.83 3.66 -13.10
N ILE A 21 0.12 4.68 -13.66
CA ILE A 21 -1.32 4.84 -13.45
C ILE A 21 -2.06 3.54 -13.79
N ARG A 22 -1.89 3.00 -15.01
CA ARG A 22 -2.59 1.78 -15.45
C ARG A 22 -2.29 0.57 -14.55
N PHE A 23 -1.06 0.46 -14.05
CA PHE A 23 -0.69 -0.63 -13.15
C PHE A 23 -1.38 -0.47 -11.78
N TYR A 24 -1.36 0.74 -11.20
CA TYR A 24 -1.95 0.97 -9.89
C TYR A 24 -3.49 0.96 -9.91
N GLU A 25 -4.13 1.23 -11.06
CA GLU A 25 -5.56 0.97 -11.26
C GLU A 25 -5.89 -0.53 -11.06
N LEU A 26 -5.02 -1.45 -11.49
CA LEU A 26 -5.19 -2.89 -11.24
C LEU A 26 -5.04 -3.26 -9.75
N LEU A 27 -4.34 -2.42 -8.97
CA LEU A 27 -4.21 -2.56 -7.52
C LEU A 27 -5.37 -1.93 -6.73
N GLY A 28 -6.36 -1.34 -7.41
CA GLY A 28 -7.53 -0.71 -6.80
C GLY A 28 -7.32 0.76 -6.44
N PHE A 29 -6.38 1.45 -7.10
CA PHE A 29 -6.24 2.89 -6.97
C PHE A 29 -7.02 3.62 -8.06
N ASP A 30 -7.65 4.73 -7.70
CA ASP A 30 -8.28 5.66 -8.61
C ASP A 30 -7.37 6.85 -8.89
N LEU A 31 -7.30 7.26 -10.16
CA LEU A 31 -6.63 8.51 -10.53
C LEU A 31 -7.43 9.71 -10.00
N ILE A 32 -6.78 10.53 -9.17
CA ILE A 32 -7.40 11.70 -8.55
C ILE A 32 -6.99 12.99 -9.25
N ASP A 33 -5.72 13.09 -9.66
CA ASP A 33 -5.18 14.28 -10.30
C ASP A 33 -3.95 13.95 -11.13
N LEU A 34 -3.67 14.79 -12.13
CA LEU A 34 -2.45 14.72 -12.94
C LEU A 34 -2.05 16.10 -13.45
N GLU A 35 -0.78 16.27 -13.79
CA GLU A 35 -0.26 17.49 -14.41
C GLU A 35 0.47 17.19 -15.72
N GLY A 36 0.34 18.12 -16.67
CA GLY A 36 0.90 18.01 -18.01
C GLY A 36 -0.10 17.47 -19.04
N ASP A 37 0.43 17.01 -20.17
CA ASP A 37 -0.38 16.36 -21.20
C ASP A 37 -0.97 15.05 -20.66
N PRO A 38 -2.30 14.85 -20.70
CA PRO A 38 -2.92 13.59 -20.28
C PRO A 38 -2.37 12.33 -20.97
N ALA A 39 -1.83 12.45 -22.16
CA ALA A 39 -1.17 11.33 -22.84
C ALA A 39 0.24 11.05 -22.32
N CYS A 40 0.91 12.06 -21.78
CA CYS A 40 2.28 11.97 -21.24
C CYS A 40 2.42 12.88 -20.02
N PRO A 41 1.74 12.59 -18.90
CA PRO A 41 1.77 13.45 -17.72
C PRO A 41 3.14 13.40 -17.04
N GLY A 42 3.54 14.55 -16.49
CA GLY A 42 4.77 14.65 -15.68
C GLY A 42 4.56 14.21 -14.23
N TRP A 43 3.34 14.28 -13.76
CA TRP A 43 2.98 13.94 -12.39
C TRP A 43 1.56 13.37 -12.32
N ALA A 44 1.29 12.52 -11.34
CA ALA A 44 -0.04 12.03 -11.03
C ALA A 44 -0.21 11.72 -9.54
N ARG A 45 -1.47 11.76 -9.08
CA ARG A 45 -1.88 11.36 -7.74
C ARG A 45 -2.99 10.33 -7.83
N MET A 46 -2.83 9.24 -7.11
CA MET A 46 -3.81 8.16 -7.03
C MET A 46 -4.16 7.85 -5.59
N HIS A 47 -5.42 7.48 -5.35
CA HIS A 47 -5.91 7.08 -4.04
C HIS A 47 -6.55 5.70 -4.10
N CYS A 48 -6.34 4.91 -3.07
CA CYS A 48 -7.17 3.77 -2.71
C CYS A 48 -7.92 4.07 -1.40
N GLU A 49 -8.73 3.16 -0.92
CA GLU A 49 -9.53 3.37 0.30
C GLU A 49 -8.68 3.74 1.53
N GLY A 50 -7.51 3.11 1.70
CA GLY A 50 -6.66 3.29 2.88
C GLY A 50 -5.44 4.17 2.68
N GLY A 51 -5.18 4.70 1.47
CA GLY A 51 -3.94 5.41 1.23
C GLY A 51 -3.87 6.14 -0.10
N ALA A 52 -2.71 6.71 -0.36
CA ALA A 52 -2.43 7.41 -1.59
C ALA A 52 -0.98 7.17 -2.04
N VAL A 53 -0.74 7.36 -3.32
CA VAL A 53 0.59 7.40 -3.93
C VAL A 53 0.63 8.50 -4.97
N MET A 54 1.79 9.12 -5.13
CA MET A 54 2.05 10.06 -6.22
C MET A 54 3.18 9.55 -7.10
N PHE A 55 3.13 9.91 -8.37
CA PHE A 55 4.17 9.63 -9.36
C PHE A 55 4.74 10.93 -9.89
N LEU A 56 6.04 10.96 -10.09
CA LEU A 56 6.76 12.04 -10.75
C LEU A 56 7.65 11.44 -11.84
N LEU A 57 7.55 11.96 -13.04
CA LEU A 57 8.39 11.52 -14.14
C LEU A 57 9.87 11.74 -13.78
N ALA A 58 10.67 10.70 -13.89
CA ALA A 58 12.10 10.77 -13.63
C ALA A 58 12.82 11.56 -14.74
N GLU A 59 13.73 12.43 -14.36
CA GLU A 59 14.55 13.19 -15.31
C GLU A 59 15.63 12.31 -15.97
N GLU A 60 16.12 11.29 -15.23
CA GLU A 60 17.15 10.36 -15.68
C GLU A 60 16.77 8.91 -15.34
N PRO A 61 17.26 7.92 -16.09
CA PRO A 61 17.06 6.51 -15.76
C PRO A 61 17.64 6.17 -14.38
N PHE A 62 16.89 5.39 -13.62
CA PHE A 62 17.28 4.94 -12.28
C PHE A 62 16.92 3.46 -12.08
N ASP A 63 17.46 2.87 -11.03
CA ASP A 63 17.20 1.48 -10.64
C ASP A 63 16.56 1.45 -9.24
N PRO A 64 15.23 1.39 -9.14
CA PRO A 64 14.55 1.40 -7.85
C PRO A 64 14.84 0.15 -7.01
N THR A 65 15.33 -0.93 -7.62
CA THR A 65 15.70 -2.15 -6.89
C THR A 65 16.92 -1.93 -5.96
N LYS A 66 17.64 -0.85 -6.16
CA LYS A 66 18.76 -0.43 -5.29
C LYS A 66 18.34 0.47 -4.14
N HIS A 67 17.07 0.91 -4.11
CA HIS A 67 16.52 1.70 -3.02
C HIS A 67 15.90 0.79 -1.95
N ALA A 68 16.03 1.18 -0.70
CA ALA A 68 15.43 0.46 0.43
C ALA A 68 13.96 0.87 0.66
N LEU A 69 13.18 1.03 -0.42
CA LEU A 69 11.76 1.32 -0.36
C LEU A 69 10.95 0.07 -0.65
N LEU A 70 10.05 -0.24 0.26
CA LEU A 70 9.04 -1.28 0.14
C LEU A 70 7.70 -0.65 0.52
N THR A 71 6.67 -0.89 -0.27
CA THR A 71 5.31 -0.49 0.06
C THR A 71 4.50 -1.71 0.48
N ALA A 72 3.61 -1.55 1.44
CA ALA A 72 2.73 -2.61 1.90
C ALA A 72 1.28 -2.25 1.62
N MET A 73 0.51 -3.23 1.16
CA MET A 73 -0.93 -3.15 0.92
C MET A 73 -1.64 -4.31 1.61
N TYR A 74 -2.93 -4.16 1.83
CA TYR A 74 -3.79 -5.21 2.36
C TYR A 74 -4.93 -5.47 1.38
N ALA A 75 -5.17 -6.75 1.09
CA ALA A 75 -6.28 -7.20 0.27
C ALA A 75 -7.19 -8.08 1.13
N PRO A 76 -8.48 -7.80 1.24
CA PRO A 76 -9.43 -8.59 2.04
C PRO A 76 -9.58 -10.02 1.50
N ASP A 77 -9.44 -10.21 0.19
CA ASP A 77 -9.40 -11.51 -0.46
C ASP A 77 -8.13 -11.62 -1.33
N LEU A 78 -7.03 -12.05 -0.72
CA LEU A 78 -5.73 -12.14 -1.40
C LEU A 78 -5.72 -13.19 -2.54
N PRO A 79 -6.38 -14.35 -2.44
CA PRO A 79 -6.52 -15.27 -3.57
C PRO A 79 -7.25 -14.65 -4.77
N ALA A 80 -8.43 -14.07 -4.56
CA ALA A 80 -9.18 -13.41 -5.64
C ALA A 80 -8.40 -12.22 -6.24
N PHE A 81 -7.72 -11.45 -5.40
CA PHE A 81 -6.88 -10.35 -5.86
C PHE A 81 -5.71 -10.83 -6.73
N ARG A 82 -5.06 -11.93 -6.34
CA ARG A 82 -4.00 -12.58 -7.14
C ARG A 82 -4.51 -13.01 -8.51
N GLU A 83 -5.66 -13.68 -8.56
CA GLU A 83 -6.27 -14.13 -9.82
C GLU A 83 -6.65 -12.95 -10.73
N HIS A 84 -7.15 -11.84 -10.16
CA HIS A 84 -7.41 -10.61 -10.89
C HIS A 84 -6.13 -10.06 -11.55
N LEU A 85 -5.03 -10.00 -10.84
CA LEU A 85 -3.76 -9.52 -11.39
C LEU A 85 -3.22 -10.44 -12.48
N LEU A 86 -3.27 -11.75 -12.30
CA LEU A 86 -2.87 -12.73 -13.32
C LEU A 86 -3.72 -12.61 -14.59
N ALA A 87 -5.04 -12.44 -14.45
CA ALA A 87 -5.96 -12.25 -15.58
C ALA A 87 -5.66 -10.97 -16.38
N ASN A 88 -5.04 -9.98 -15.75
CA ASN A 88 -4.61 -8.73 -16.39
C ASN A 88 -3.12 -8.73 -16.80
N GLY A 89 -2.48 -9.89 -16.82
CA GLY A 89 -1.12 -10.06 -17.34
C GLY A 89 -0.01 -9.62 -16.38
N VAL A 90 -0.31 -9.42 -15.10
CA VAL A 90 0.70 -9.10 -14.09
C VAL A 90 1.35 -10.41 -13.62
N ALA A 91 2.68 -10.47 -13.64
CA ALA A 91 3.42 -11.59 -13.10
C ALA A 91 3.35 -11.57 -11.56
N VAL A 92 2.58 -12.48 -10.97
CA VAL A 92 2.36 -12.54 -9.53
C VAL A 92 2.82 -13.91 -9.00
N PRO A 93 3.69 -13.95 -7.96
CA PRO A 93 4.14 -15.20 -7.37
C PRO A 93 2.99 -15.93 -6.63
N ALA A 94 3.27 -17.13 -6.15
CA ALA A 94 2.36 -17.84 -5.26
C ALA A 94 2.23 -17.11 -3.93
N ILE A 95 1.05 -17.22 -3.31
CA ILE A 95 0.83 -16.77 -1.94
C ILE A 95 1.68 -17.61 -1.00
N THR A 96 2.35 -16.96 -0.08
CA THR A 96 3.12 -17.58 1.00
C THR A 96 2.44 -17.30 2.34
N TYR A 97 2.76 -18.08 3.35
CA TYR A 97 2.13 -17.99 4.68
C TYR A 97 3.21 -17.88 5.76
N PRO A 98 3.98 -16.78 5.79
CA PRO A 98 5.01 -16.60 6.81
C PRO A 98 4.40 -16.40 8.19
N GLY A 99 5.16 -16.73 9.26
CA GLY A 99 4.66 -16.64 10.62
C GLY A 99 4.18 -15.26 11.08
N TYR A 100 4.68 -14.19 10.44
CA TYR A 100 4.23 -12.82 10.70
C TYR A 100 2.99 -12.41 9.89
N MET A 101 2.60 -13.18 8.86
CA MET A 101 1.40 -13.02 8.05
C MET A 101 0.78 -14.40 7.75
N PRO A 102 0.25 -15.09 8.76
CA PRO A 102 -0.23 -16.46 8.63
C PRO A 102 -1.47 -16.60 7.73
N SER A 103 -2.23 -15.53 7.49
CA SER A 103 -3.36 -15.52 6.56
C SER A 103 -2.96 -15.31 5.10
N GLY A 104 -1.70 -15.00 4.82
CA GLY A 104 -1.14 -14.94 3.47
C GLY A 104 -0.44 -13.64 3.12
N SER A 105 0.57 -13.77 2.28
CA SER A 105 1.38 -12.68 1.76
C SER A 105 1.90 -13.01 0.36
N LEU A 106 2.04 -12.02 -0.49
CA LEU A 106 2.77 -12.08 -1.74
C LEU A 106 3.51 -10.76 -1.99
N SER A 107 4.64 -10.84 -2.72
CA SER A 107 5.40 -9.68 -3.14
C SER A 107 5.43 -9.61 -4.65
N LEU A 108 5.21 -8.44 -5.21
CA LEU A 108 5.35 -8.20 -6.64
C LEU A 108 6.16 -6.90 -6.89
N ARG A 109 6.47 -6.66 -8.14
CA ARG A 109 7.12 -5.41 -8.55
C ARG A 109 6.19 -4.62 -9.46
N ASP A 110 6.19 -3.32 -9.26
CA ASP A 110 5.54 -2.40 -10.19
C ASP A 110 6.36 -2.29 -11.51
N PRO A 111 5.87 -1.58 -12.53
CA PRO A 111 6.56 -1.47 -13.82
C PRO A 111 7.97 -0.86 -13.75
N ASP A 112 8.28 -0.09 -12.72
CA ASP A 112 9.60 0.50 -12.51
C ASP A 112 10.48 -0.32 -11.56
N GLY A 113 9.95 -1.40 -10.95
CA GLY A 113 10.66 -2.34 -10.10
C GLY A 113 10.52 -2.07 -8.60
N TYR A 114 9.70 -1.13 -8.17
CA TYR A 114 9.37 -0.93 -6.76
C TYR A 114 8.67 -2.17 -6.19
N ILE A 115 9.09 -2.58 -4.99
CA ILE A 115 8.52 -3.75 -4.33
C ILE A 115 7.22 -3.36 -3.62
N ILE A 116 6.17 -4.16 -3.87
CA ILE A 116 4.88 -4.05 -3.21
C ILE A 116 4.60 -5.39 -2.53
N ASP A 117 4.55 -5.38 -1.20
CA ASP A 117 4.07 -6.52 -0.41
C ASP A 117 2.57 -6.40 -0.20
N ILE A 118 1.84 -7.44 -0.56
CA ILE A 118 0.38 -7.49 -0.42
C ILE A 118 0.05 -8.59 0.56
N HIS A 119 -0.68 -8.23 1.60
CA HIS A 119 -1.02 -9.10 2.72
C HIS A 119 -2.52 -9.32 2.80
N HIS A 120 -2.93 -10.50 3.26
CA HIS A 120 -4.24 -10.71 3.86
C HIS A 120 -4.08 -10.63 5.38
N TRP A 121 -4.98 -9.90 6.02
CA TRP A 121 -5.00 -9.78 7.47
C TRP A 121 -6.40 -10.09 7.97
N SER A 122 -6.59 -11.27 8.53
CA SER A 122 -7.89 -11.71 9.04
C SER A 122 -8.35 -10.85 10.23
N ASP A 123 -9.64 -10.82 10.47
CA ASP A 123 -10.23 -10.12 11.64
C ASP A 123 -9.63 -10.62 12.96
N ALA A 124 -9.31 -11.90 13.04
CA ALA A 124 -8.68 -12.50 14.21
C ALA A 124 -7.26 -11.94 14.44
N GLU A 125 -6.45 -11.85 13.38
CA GLU A 125 -5.10 -11.27 13.45
C GLU A 125 -5.17 -9.78 13.79
N HIS A 126 -6.10 -9.04 13.16
CA HIS A 126 -6.31 -7.63 13.45
C HIS A 126 -6.72 -7.40 14.91
N THR A 127 -7.66 -8.20 15.40
CA THR A 127 -8.08 -8.15 16.80
C THR A 127 -6.92 -8.47 17.75
N ALA A 128 -6.14 -9.50 17.46
CA ALA A 128 -4.97 -9.87 18.25
C ALA A 128 -3.93 -8.75 18.29
N TRP A 129 -3.66 -8.12 17.13
CA TRP A 129 -2.78 -6.97 17.05
C TRP A 129 -3.25 -5.78 17.89
N LEU A 130 -4.54 -5.41 17.80
CA LEU A 130 -5.12 -4.33 18.61
C LEU A 130 -4.99 -4.61 20.11
N ASN A 131 -5.27 -5.84 20.53
CA ASN A 131 -5.13 -6.23 21.94
C ASN A 131 -3.66 -6.14 22.42
N ASN A 132 -2.72 -6.56 21.58
CA ASN A 132 -1.28 -6.46 21.88
C ASN A 132 -0.85 -4.98 21.98
N VAL A 133 -1.30 -4.11 21.08
CA VAL A 133 -1.01 -2.67 21.16
C VAL A 133 -1.53 -2.06 22.46
N GLU A 134 -2.77 -2.38 22.85
CA GLU A 134 -3.34 -1.90 24.11
C GLU A 134 -2.59 -2.44 25.35
N GLN A 135 -2.18 -3.72 25.31
CA GLN A 135 -1.37 -4.27 26.40
C GLN A 135 -0.03 -3.55 26.53
N LYS A 136 0.69 -3.33 25.41
CA LYS A 136 1.96 -2.59 25.40
C LYS A 136 1.83 -1.15 25.93
N LYS A 137 0.68 -0.50 25.70
CA LYS A 137 0.41 0.81 26.31
C LYS A 137 0.24 0.72 27.82
N LYS A 138 -0.50 -0.29 28.31
CA LYS A 138 -0.68 -0.53 29.76
C LYS A 138 0.64 -0.82 30.45
N ASP A 139 1.52 -1.57 29.81
CA ASP A 139 2.84 -1.95 30.32
C ASP A 139 3.88 -0.82 30.21
N GLY A 140 3.48 0.35 29.68
CA GLY A 140 4.39 1.50 29.50
C GLY A 140 5.44 1.33 28.39
N VAL A 141 5.33 0.28 27.57
CA VAL A 141 6.22 0.03 26.42
C VAL A 141 5.91 1.00 25.27
N LEU A 142 4.63 1.35 25.09
CA LEU A 142 4.18 2.33 24.09
C LEU A 142 3.61 3.57 24.77
N PRO A 143 3.89 4.77 24.22
CA PRO A 143 3.26 6.00 24.70
C PRO A 143 1.77 5.99 24.37
N SER A 144 1.01 6.82 25.07
CA SER A 144 -0.38 7.10 24.70
C SER A 144 -0.44 7.64 23.28
N SER A 145 -1.24 7.01 22.43
CA SER A 145 -1.45 7.46 21.05
C SER A 145 -2.64 8.41 20.97
N ARG A 146 -2.56 9.41 20.09
CA ARG A 146 -3.71 10.25 19.72
C ARG A 146 -4.78 9.49 18.92
N TYR A 147 -4.42 8.34 18.36
CA TYR A 147 -5.34 7.49 17.60
C TYR A 147 -6.10 6.58 18.54
N SER A 148 -7.42 6.68 18.53
CA SER A 148 -8.31 5.79 19.26
C SER A 148 -8.28 4.37 18.67
N ARG A 149 -8.72 3.38 19.47
CA ARG A 149 -8.93 2.01 18.98
C ARG A 149 -9.84 2.00 17.74
N THR A 150 -10.89 2.81 17.71
CA THR A 150 -11.82 2.92 16.57
C THR A 150 -11.10 3.42 15.30
N GLN A 151 -10.21 4.40 15.42
CA GLN A 151 -9.42 4.88 14.28
C GLN A 151 -8.41 3.84 13.77
N LEU A 152 -7.83 3.04 14.66
CA LEU A 152 -6.95 1.93 14.28
C LEU A 152 -7.73 0.73 13.73
N GLN A 153 -8.99 0.58 14.10
CA GLN A 153 -9.89 -0.48 13.59
C GLN A 153 -10.30 -0.28 12.13
N SER A 154 -10.23 0.94 11.61
CA SER A 154 -10.45 1.20 10.18
C SER A 154 -9.25 0.85 9.30
N TYR A 155 -8.19 0.33 9.87
CA TYR A 155 -6.98 -0.06 9.18
C TYR A 155 -6.59 -1.50 9.59
N PRO A 156 -6.46 -2.45 8.68
CA PRO A 156 -6.72 -2.40 7.26
C PRO A 156 -8.21 -2.41 6.91
N ILE A 157 -8.50 -2.09 5.66
CA ILE A 157 -9.80 -1.90 5.02
C ILE A 157 -10.85 -2.89 5.54
N ARG A 158 -11.98 -2.36 6.04
CA ARG A 158 -13.18 -3.17 6.28
C ARG A 158 -13.85 -3.49 4.94
N ASP A 159 -14.32 -4.73 4.80
CA ASP A 159 -15.36 -5.06 3.84
C ASP A 159 -16.60 -4.20 4.13
N THR A 160 -16.73 -3.09 3.42
CA THR A 160 -17.99 -2.37 3.29
C THR A 160 -18.50 -2.62 1.89
N LEU A 161 -19.24 -3.71 1.73
CA LEU A 161 -20.27 -3.85 0.74
C LEU A 161 -21.59 -3.36 1.31
#